data_3d18daa8657b0e02b312b014b610f636
#
_entry.id   3d18daa8657b0e02b312b014b610f636
#
_cell.length_a   1.000
_cell.length_b   1.000
_cell.length_c   1.000
_cell.angle_alpha   90.00
_cell.angle_beta   90.00
_cell.angle_gamma   90.00
#
_symmetry.space_group_name_H-M   'P 1'
#
loop_
_entity.id
_entity.type
_entity.pdbx_description
1 polymer ?
#
loop_
_entity_poly.entity_id
_entity_poly.type
_entity_poly.pdbx_seq_one_letter_code
_entity_poly.pdbx_strand_id
1 'polypeptide(L)'
;MSLVLGPKGAVRLAPFCDLLSTAAYPRIATRIAMTVSGKADPGQIAGKDWRTLAKAIGVGRNLEDTVRELTEELPSKARQLTVELKREYGGFAVTEVINTTIRRRARRTRQLLKS
;
A
#
# COMPACT_ATOMS: atom_id res chain seq x y z
N MET A 1 12.30 -0.06 -6.01
CA MET A 1 11.97 -1.07 -7.05
C MET A 1 13.06 -1.09 -8.10
N SER A 2 13.34 -2.23 -8.65
CA SER A 2 14.37 -2.41 -9.65
C SER A 2 13.75 -2.75 -11.00
N LEU A 3 14.49 -2.46 -12.08
CA LEU A 3 14.12 -2.85 -13.43
C LEU A 3 14.93 -4.08 -13.85
N VAL A 4 14.33 -4.96 -14.63
CA VAL A 4 14.96 -6.15 -15.19
C VAL A 4 14.92 -6.05 -16.71
N LEU A 5 16.06 -6.29 -17.36
CA LEU A 5 16.11 -6.41 -18.81
C LEU A 5 15.67 -7.82 -19.20
N GLY A 6 14.59 -7.89 -19.95
CA GLY A 6 14.07 -9.14 -20.48
C GLY A 6 14.72 -9.52 -21.80
N PRO A 7 14.31 -10.67 -22.39
CA PRO A 7 14.75 -11.08 -23.71
C PRO A 7 14.42 -10.01 -24.77
N LYS A 8 15.25 -9.87 -25.79
CA LYS A 8 15.06 -8.90 -26.88
C LYS A 8 15.05 -7.44 -26.44
N GLY A 9 15.71 -7.12 -25.30
CA GLY A 9 15.79 -5.75 -24.80
C GLY A 9 14.54 -5.23 -24.12
N ALA A 10 13.54 -6.08 -23.85
CA ALA A 10 12.36 -5.67 -23.10
C ALA A 10 12.73 -5.27 -21.67
N VAL A 11 12.15 -4.16 -21.19
CA VAL A 11 12.35 -3.68 -19.82
C VAL A 11 11.06 -3.89 -19.03
N ARG A 12 11.16 -4.49 -17.85
CA ARG A 12 10.03 -4.71 -16.96
C ARG A 12 10.44 -4.46 -15.53
N LEU A 13 9.46 -4.25 -14.65
CA LEU A 13 9.72 -4.18 -13.22
C LEU A 13 10.17 -5.55 -12.71
N ALA A 14 11.22 -5.55 -11.87
CA ALA A 14 11.63 -6.75 -11.16
C ALA A 14 10.52 -7.17 -10.19
N PRO A 15 10.42 -8.47 -9.84
CA PRO A 15 9.52 -8.90 -8.78
C PRO A 15 9.80 -8.12 -7.49
N PHE A 16 8.74 -7.79 -6.75
CA PHE A 16 8.90 -7.11 -5.47
C PHE A 16 9.61 -8.03 -4.48
N CYS A 17 10.61 -7.48 -3.79
CA CYS A 17 11.27 -8.14 -2.67
C CYS A 17 11.24 -7.20 -1.46
N ASP A 18 11.45 -7.74 -0.26
CA ASP A 18 11.48 -6.99 1.00
C ASP A 18 10.16 -6.24 1.30
N LEU A 19 9.03 -6.75 0.83
CA LEU A 19 7.73 -6.20 1.18
C LEU A 19 7.35 -6.65 2.58
N LEU A 20 7.43 -5.73 3.53
CA LEU A 20 7.12 -5.98 4.94
C LEU A 20 6.08 -4.99 5.45
N SER A 21 5.27 -5.44 6.41
CA SER A 21 4.38 -4.56 7.15
C SER A 21 5.09 -4.06 8.41
N THR A 22 5.78 -2.93 8.29
CA THR A 22 6.50 -2.34 9.44
C THR A 22 5.56 -1.84 10.53
N ALA A 23 4.30 -1.54 10.19
CA ALA A 23 3.29 -1.14 11.17
C ALA A 23 2.97 -2.23 12.19
N ALA A 24 3.29 -3.49 11.90
CA ALA A 24 3.13 -4.60 12.84
C ALA A 24 4.23 -4.61 13.93
N TYR A 25 5.29 -3.83 13.76
CA TYR A 25 6.43 -3.77 14.68
C TYR A 25 6.42 -2.44 15.43
N PRO A 26 6.14 -2.42 16.74
CA PRO A 26 5.91 -1.15 17.46
C PRO A 26 7.15 -0.26 17.61
N ARG A 27 8.35 -0.82 17.42
CA ARG A 27 9.61 -0.07 17.57
C ARG A 27 10.11 0.54 16.27
N ILE A 28 9.45 0.27 15.14
CA ILE A 28 9.85 0.80 13.85
C ILE A 28 9.03 2.05 13.56
N ALA A 29 9.70 3.10 13.07
CA ALA A 29 9.03 4.34 12.71
C ALA A 29 7.97 4.11 11.63
N THR A 30 6.80 4.77 11.79
CA THR A 30 5.68 4.65 10.85
C THR A 30 5.69 5.71 9.76
N ARG A 31 6.64 6.66 9.83
CA ARG A 31 6.77 7.71 8.82
C ARG A 31 7.40 7.14 7.56
N ILE A 32 6.85 7.52 6.40
CA ILE A 32 7.39 7.10 5.11
C ILE A 32 8.61 7.94 4.75
N ALA A 33 9.61 7.29 4.12
CA ALA A 33 10.85 7.96 3.73
C ALA A 33 10.66 8.96 2.58
N MET A 34 9.79 8.61 1.61
CA MET A 34 9.43 9.50 0.50
C MET A 34 8.07 10.14 0.81
N THR A 35 8.05 11.45 0.96
CA THR A 35 6.83 12.16 1.32
C THR A 35 5.88 12.30 0.11
N VAL A 36 4.58 12.32 0.39
CA VAL A 36 3.55 12.65 -0.59
C VAL A 36 3.05 14.06 -0.28
N SER A 37 3.28 15.00 -1.20
CA SER A 37 2.92 16.42 -0.99
C SER A 37 3.48 16.99 0.33
N GLY A 38 4.72 16.60 0.67
CA GLY A 38 5.39 17.01 1.90
C GLY A 38 4.95 16.27 3.15
N LYS A 39 4.02 15.34 3.04
CA LYS A 39 3.51 14.59 4.20
C LYS A 39 4.21 13.24 4.33
N ALA A 40 4.73 12.96 5.51
CA ALA A 40 5.40 11.69 5.83
C ALA A 40 4.50 10.73 6.60
N ASP A 41 3.41 11.21 7.18
CA ASP A 41 2.45 10.38 7.89
C ASP A 41 1.37 9.87 6.92
N PRO A 42 1.32 8.54 6.64
CA PRO A 42 0.31 8.00 5.73
C PRO A 42 -1.13 8.30 6.15
N GLY A 43 -1.37 8.48 7.44
CA GLY A 43 -2.69 8.79 7.98
C GLY A 43 -3.16 10.21 7.71
N GLN A 44 -2.34 11.06 7.10
CA GLN A 44 -2.68 12.45 6.80
C GLN A 44 -2.72 12.76 5.31
N ILE A 45 -2.43 11.80 4.45
CA ILE A 45 -2.44 11.99 3.00
C ILE A 45 -3.88 12.00 2.50
N ALA A 46 -4.32 13.14 1.97
CA ALA A 46 -5.68 13.34 1.46
C ALA A 46 -5.73 13.20 -0.06
N GLY A 47 -6.94 13.23 -0.62
CA GLY A 47 -7.13 13.15 -2.07
C GLY A 47 -6.38 14.23 -2.84
N LYS A 48 -6.36 15.45 -2.31
CA LYS A 48 -5.61 16.56 -2.91
C LYS A 48 -4.10 16.29 -3.00
N ASP A 49 -3.56 15.56 -2.04
CA ASP A 49 -2.14 15.20 -2.01
C ASP A 49 -1.81 14.21 -3.12
N TRP A 50 -2.69 13.25 -3.37
CA TRP A 50 -2.54 12.31 -4.47
C TRP A 50 -2.62 13.01 -5.83
N ARG A 51 -3.52 13.99 -5.98
CA ARG A 51 -3.61 14.81 -7.19
C ARG A 51 -2.35 15.63 -7.42
N THR A 52 -1.79 16.22 -6.37
CA THR A 52 -0.54 16.96 -6.44
C THR A 52 0.62 16.06 -6.87
N LEU A 53 0.71 14.86 -6.29
CA LEU A 53 1.73 13.89 -6.67
C LEU A 53 1.58 13.46 -8.13
N ALA A 54 0.36 13.19 -8.58
CA ALA A 54 0.09 12.79 -9.96
C ALA A 54 0.57 13.84 -10.96
N LYS A 55 0.37 15.13 -10.67
CA LYS A 55 0.90 16.21 -11.50
C LYS A 55 2.42 16.26 -11.49
N ALA A 56 3.03 16.09 -10.32
CA ALA A 56 4.48 16.17 -10.17
C ALA A 56 5.21 15.08 -10.95
N ILE A 57 4.66 13.86 -10.99
CA ILE A 57 5.29 12.72 -11.67
C ILE A 57 4.76 12.49 -13.08
N GLY A 58 3.81 13.30 -13.55
CA GLY A 58 3.30 13.23 -14.91
C GLY A 58 2.33 12.08 -15.20
N VAL A 59 1.79 11.40 -14.17
CA VAL A 59 0.72 10.42 -14.36
C VAL A 59 -0.63 11.16 -14.32
N GLY A 60 -1.59 10.77 -15.12
CA GLY A 60 -2.87 11.45 -15.25
C GLY A 60 -3.77 11.33 -14.03
N ARG A 61 -5.07 11.49 -14.24
CA ARG A 61 -6.08 11.55 -13.16
C ARG A 61 -6.27 10.26 -12.39
N ASN A 62 -5.67 9.16 -12.87
CA ASN A 62 -5.97 7.81 -12.37
C ASN A 62 -5.29 7.44 -11.06
N LEU A 63 -4.35 8.24 -10.55
CA LEU A 63 -3.64 7.90 -9.31
C LEU A 63 -4.59 7.88 -8.10
N GLU A 64 -5.43 8.90 -7.97
CA GLU A 64 -6.42 8.96 -6.88
C GLU A 64 -7.43 7.80 -7.00
N ASP A 65 -7.90 7.50 -8.21
CA ASP A 65 -8.82 6.39 -8.45
C ASP A 65 -8.16 5.05 -8.13
N THR A 66 -6.90 4.87 -8.50
CA THR A 66 -6.14 3.67 -8.18
C THR A 66 -6.02 3.48 -6.67
N VAL A 67 -5.73 4.55 -5.93
CA VAL A 67 -5.67 4.50 -4.46
C VAL A 67 -7.04 4.11 -3.89
N ARG A 68 -8.11 4.68 -4.42
CA ARG A 68 -9.48 4.34 -3.98
C ARG A 68 -9.79 2.86 -4.21
N GLU A 69 -9.48 2.33 -5.38
CA GLU A 69 -9.68 0.91 -5.70
C GLU A 69 -8.88 0.01 -4.76
N LEU A 70 -7.62 0.34 -4.50
CA LEU A 70 -6.78 -0.42 -3.57
C LEU A 70 -7.36 -0.45 -2.17
N THR A 71 -7.90 0.68 -1.69
CA THR A 71 -8.52 0.72 -0.35
C THR A 71 -9.79 -0.11 -0.25
N GLU A 72 -10.46 -0.34 -1.37
CA GLU A 72 -11.64 -1.20 -1.43
C GLU A 72 -11.27 -2.68 -1.50
N GLU A 73 -10.24 -3.02 -2.27
CA GLU A 73 -9.87 -4.41 -2.55
C GLU A 73 -8.95 -5.04 -1.51
N LEU A 74 -7.96 -4.28 -1.00
CA LEU A 74 -6.92 -4.84 -0.14
C LEU A 74 -7.44 -5.51 1.14
N PRO A 75 -8.40 -4.94 1.88
CA PRO A 75 -8.89 -5.59 3.09
C PRO A 75 -9.50 -6.98 2.82
N SER A 76 -10.25 -7.10 1.75
CA SER A 76 -10.89 -8.36 1.37
C SER A 76 -9.85 -9.39 0.91
N LYS A 77 -8.92 -8.99 0.06
CA LYS A 77 -7.85 -9.88 -0.42
C LYS A 77 -6.94 -10.34 0.71
N ALA A 78 -6.61 -9.44 1.64
CA ALA A 78 -5.79 -9.78 2.80
C ALA A 78 -6.49 -10.81 3.68
N ARG A 79 -7.80 -10.68 3.87
CA ARG A 79 -8.59 -11.66 4.63
C ARG A 79 -8.60 -13.03 3.95
N GLN A 80 -8.82 -13.06 2.64
CA GLN A 80 -8.82 -14.31 1.87
C GLN A 80 -7.46 -15.01 1.97
N LEU A 81 -6.38 -14.26 1.78
CA LEU A 81 -5.03 -14.80 1.88
C LEU A 81 -4.75 -15.35 3.28
N THR A 82 -5.20 -14.66 4.33
CA THR A 82 -5.05 -15.14 5.71
C THR A 82 -5.75 -16.47 5.92
N VAL A 83 -6.97 -16.62 5.38
CA VAL A 83 -7.71 -17.89 5.47
C VAL A 83 -6.95 -19.03 4.77
N GLU A 84 -6.42 -18.78 3.58
CA GLU A 84 -5.65 -19.76 2.84
C GLU A 84 -4.37 -20.16 3.57
N LEU A 85 -3.61 -19.19 4.10
CA LEU A 85 -2.39 -19.44 4.85
C LEU A 85 -2.67 -20.23 6.13
N LYS A 86 -3.76 -19.89 6.82
CA LYS A 86 -4.16 -20.60 8.04
C LYS A 86 -4.51 -22.05 7.75
N ARG A 87 -5.12 -22.33 6.60
CA ARG A 87 -5.48 -23.69 6.18
C ARG A 87 -4.25 -24.53 5.88
N GLU A 88 -3.22 -23.94 5.23
CA GLU A 88 -2.02 -24.65 4.80
C GLU A 88 -0.94 -24.75 5.87
N TYR A 89 -0.73 -23.66 6.63
CA TYR A 89 0.42 -23.51 7.53
C TYR A 89 0.06 -23.25 8.99
N GLY A 90 -1.25 -23.21 9.32
CA GLY A 90 -1.70 -22.80 10.65
C GLY A 90 -1.79 -21.29 10.80
N GLY A 91 -2.22 -20.83 11.95
CA GLY A 91 -2.40 -19.42 12.24
C GLY A 91 -1.15 -18.75 12.77
N PHE A 92 -0.93 -17.50 12.38
CA PHE A 92 0.14 -16.66 12.90
C PHE A 92 -0.47 -15.41 13.53
N ALA A 93 -0.04 -15.06 14.75
CA ALA A 93 -0.55 -13.87 15.43
C ALA A 93 -0.31 -12.58 14.63
N VAL A 94 0.81 -12.50 13.91
CA VAL A 94 1.16 -11.32 13.11
C VAL A 94 0.18 -11.08 11.96
N THR A 95 -0.46 -12.12 11.41
CA THR A 95 -1.44 -11.93 10.32
C THR A 95 -2.67 -11.16 10.78
N GLU A 96 -3.10 -11.36 12.02
CA GLU A 96 -4.21 -10.60 12.59
C GLU A 96 -3.85 -9.12 12.75
N VAL A 97 -2.63 -8.83 13.21
CA VAL A 97 -2.13 -7.47 13.34
C VAL A 97 -2.07 -6.79 11.97
N ILE A 98 -1.55 -7.48 10.96
CA ILE A 98 -1.47 -6.95 9.60
C ILE A 98 -2.86 -6.69 9.02
N ASN A 99 -3.79 -7.61 9.16
CA ASN A 99 -5.17 -7.44 8.68
C ASN A 99 -5.88 -6.26 9.34
N THR A 100 -5.72 -6.11 10.65
CA THR A 100 -6.29 -4.98 11.40
C THR A 100 -5.70 -3.66 10.90
N THR A 101 -4.39 -3.63 10.68
CA THR A 101 -3.70 -2.45 10.17
C THR A 101 -4.18 -2.09 8.77
N ILE A 102 -4.31 -3.06 7.87
CA ILE A 102 -4.80 -2.83 6.51
C ILE A 102 -6.22 -2.25 6.53
N ARG A 103 -7.12 -2.83 7.31
CA ARG A 103 -8.51 -2.34 7.43
C ARG A 103 -8.55 -0.92 7.95
N ARG A 104 -7.80 -0.63 9.00
CA ARG A 104 -7.77 0.69 9.63
C ARG A 104 -7.23 1.74 8.65
N ARG A 105 -6.12 1.46 7.99
CA ARG A 105 -5.51 2.38 7.05
C ARG A 105 -6.35 2.57 5.79
N ALA A 106 -6.94 1.52 5.28
CA ALA A 106 -7.85 1.62 4.13
C ALA A 106 -9.06 2.50 4.46
N ARG A 107 -9.65 2.32 5.63
CA ARG A 107 -10.77 3.15 6.09
C ARG A 107 -10.36 4.62 6.21
N ARG A 108 -9.22 4.87 6.83
CA ARG A 108 -8.71 6.24 7.00
C ARG A 108 -8.43 6.90 5.65
N THR A 109 -7.76 6.19 4.75
CA THR A 109 -7.45 6.70 3.40
C THR A 109 -8.74 7.01 2.64
N ARG A 110 -9.74 6.15 2.69
CA ARG A 110 -11.04 6.40 2.05
C ARG A 110 -11.72 7.65 2.60
N GLN A 111 -11.66 7.88 3.90
CA GLN A 111 -12.19 9.11 4.50
C GLN A 111 -11.44 10.35 3.99
N LEU A 112 -10.12 10.26 3.90
CA LEU A 112 -9.29 11.36 3.42
C LEU A 112 -9.48 11.64 1.93
N LEU A 113 -9.80 10.62 1.12
CA LEU A 113 -10.08 10.80 -0.31
C LEU A 113 -11.35 11.61 -0.56
N LYS A 114 -12.26 11.65 0.40
CA LYS A 114 -13.49 12.44 0.32
C LYS A 114 -13.27 13.93 0.65
N SER A 115 -12.09 14.28 1.10
CA SER A 115 -11.76 15.64 1.50
C SER A 115 -11.24 16.49 0.37
#